data_571dc9e8d373b2a492c99a4eeea5b25c
#
_entry.id   571dc9e8d373b2a492c99a4eeea5b25c
#
_cell.length_a   1.000
_cell.length_b   1.000
_cell.length_c   1.000
_cell.angle_alpha   90.00
_cell.angle_beta   90.00
_cell.angle_gamma   90.00
#
_symmetry.space_group_name_H-M   'P 1'
#
loop_
_entity.id
_entity.type
_entity.pdbx_description
1 polymer ?
#
loop_
_entity_poly.entity_id
_entity_poly.type
_entity_poly.pdbx_seq_one_letter_code
_entity_poly.pdbx_strand_id
1 'polypeptide(L)'
;MRTAQQEIDERTRLAGNNKFELLLFRLGEAPGSGQRELFGINVFKVREVLVMPAVTELANSHEHLMGVANIRGQIIPVINLPAVVGCDPKKGLNILMVTEFGRTIQAFAVEDVREIVRLDWDQVLPAEGSHAGAVITGIARLDGATADTRLAQVLDVEQILKTVMPVTTEEINREVVGPELVLPAGSVILAVDDSAVARSVIELGLKAMGVHYIMTKTGKEAWSDCSRSLMTQSLRARPLRTRLPWC
;
A
#
# COMPACT_ATOMS: atom_id res chain seq x y z
N MET A 1 12.74 21.88 37.06
CA MET A 1 12.39 20.46 36.83
C MET A 1 11.32 20.44 35.72
N ARG A 2 11.63 19.85 34.57
CA ARG A 2 10.63 19.65 33.50
C ARG A 2 9.73 18.49 33.94
N THR A 3 8.45 18.60 33.68
CA THR A 3 7.50 17.52 34.01
C THR A 3 7.57 16.43 32.95
N ALA A 4 7.30 15.17 33.32
CA ALA A 4 7.27 14.02 32.39
C ALA A 4 6.31 14.27 31.21
N GLN A 5 5.25 15.08 31.42
CA GLN A 5 4.31 15.49 30.38
C GLN A 5 4.98 16.38 29.33
N GLN A 6 5.86 17.32 29.78
CA GLN A 6 6.61 18.20 28.85
C GLN A 6 7.64 17.42 28.02
N GLU A 7 8.25 16.37 28.59
CA GLU A 7 9.16 15.50 27.83
C GLU A 7 8.43 14.60 26.83
N ILE A 8 7.22 14.14 27.17
CA ILE A 8 6.36 13.39 26.25
C ILE A 8 5.90 14.28 25.10
N ASP A 9 5.45 15.51 25.41
CA ASP A 9 5.03 16.48 24.40
C ASP A 9 6.20 16.94 23.49
N GLU A 10 7.41 17.10 24.04
CA GLU A 10 8.61 17.39 23.25
C GLU A 10 9.03 16.20 22.35
N ARG A 11 8.96 14.96 22.85
CA ARG A 11 9.20 13.75 22.05
C ARG A 11 8.12 13.53 20.98
N THR A 12 6.88 13.83 21.32
CA THR A 12 5.75 13.78 20.37
C THR A 12 5.87 14.90 19.33
N ARG A 13 6.38 16.09 19.70
CA ARG A 13 6.70 17.17 18.76
C ARG A 13 7.93 16.88 17.89
N LEU A 14 8.93 16.16 18.39
CA LEU A 14 10.08 15.70 17.60
C LEU A 14 9.71 14.52 16.67
N ALA A 15 8.73 13.68 17.06
CA ALA A 15 8.03 12.76 16.15
C ALA A 15 7.00 13.45 15.26
N GLY A 16 6.67 14.70 15.55
CA GLY A 16 5.46 15.44 15.12
C GLY A 16 5.64 16.45 14.01
N ASN A 17 6.61 16.32 13.11
CA ASN A 17 6.45 16.87 11.77
C ASN A 17 5.93 15.76 10.84
N ASN A 18 4.74 15.23 11.17
CA ASN A 18 4.03 14.27 10.34
C ASN A 18 3.46 14.98 9.11
N LYS A 19 4.38 15.50 8.28
CA LYS A 19 4.07 16.11 7.00
C LYS A 19 3.87 15.02 5.96
N PHE A 20 2.91 15.24 5.10
CA PHE A 20 2.70 14.39 3.94
C PHE A 20 3.64 14.86 2.82
N GLU A 21 4.62 14.03 2.45
CA GLU A 21 5.60 14.37 1.41
C GLU A 21 5.20 13.73 0.09
N LEU A 22 4.96 14.57 -0.93
CA LEU A 22 4.60 14.15 -2.27
C LEU A 22 5.71 14.47 -3.27
N LEU A 23 6.10 13.49 -4.08
CA LEU A 23 6.81 13.72 -5.33
C LEU A 23 5.79 14.08 -6.41
N LEU A 24 5.90 15.29 -6.97
CA LEU A 24 5.02 15.77 -8.02
C LEU A 24 5.57 15.45 -9.40
N PHE A 25 4.69 15.06 -10.32
CA PHE A 25 5.02 14.72 -11.69
C PHE A 25 3.86 14.99 -12.65
N ARG A 26 4.11 14.84 -13.94
CA ARG A 26 3.10 14.95 -15.00
C ARG A 26 3.05 13.68 -15.84
N LEU A 27 1.84 13.38 -16.32
CA LEU A 27 1.55 12.21 -17.14
C LEU A 27 1.15 12.55 -18.57
N GLY A 28 1.10 13.85 -18.90
CA GLY A 28 0.65 14.34 -20.18
C GLY A 28 -0.63 15.14 -20.08
N GLU A 29 -1.39 15.18 -21.16
CA GLU A 29 -2.68 15.87 -21.24
C GLU A 29 -3.83 14.98 -20.78
N ALA A 30 -4.72 15.53 -19.96
CA ALA A 30 -5.92 14.83 -19.52
C ALA A 30 -6.94 14.67 -20.66
N PRO A 31 -7.68 13.55 -20.71
CA PRO A 31 -8.68 13.31 -21.75
C PRO A 31 -9.73 14.42 -21.79
N GLY A 32 -9.97 14.96 -22.97
CA GLY A 32 -11.04 15.92 -23.23
C GLY A 32 -10.80 17.36 -22.78
N SER A 33 -9.84 17.65 -21.92
CA SER A 33 -9.52 19.02 -21.46
C SER A 33 -8.27 19.60 -22.11
N GLY A 34 -7.34 18.74 -22.56
CA GLY A 34 -6.02 19.16 -23.01
C GLY A 34 -5.16 19.80 -21.92
N GLN A 35 -5.60 19.75 -20.66
CA GLN A 35 -4.87 20.29 -19.53
C GLN A 35 -3.84 19.28 -19.01
N ARG A 36 -2.70 19.82 -18.56
CA ARG A 36 -1.60 19.03 -18.01
C ARG A 36 -1.66 19.08 -16.48
N GLU A 37 -2.39 18.15 -15.94
CA GLU A 37 -2.60 18.03 -14.51
C GLU A 37 -1.31 17.64 -13.76
N LEU A 38 -1.26 17.97 -12.47
CA LEU A 38 -0.23 17.49 -11.55
C LEU A 38 -0.73 16.24 -10.83
N PHE A 39 0.16 15.28 -10.77
CA PHE A 39 -0.02 14.06 -9.99
C PHE A 39 1.03 13.99 -8.90
N GLY A 40 0.72 13.28 -7.83
CA GLY A 40 1.63 13.08 -6.71
C GLY A 40 1.61 11.66 -6.20
N ILE A 41 2.77 11.20 -5.78
CA ILE A 41 2.96 9.94 -5.06
C ILE A 41 3.69 10.20 -3.75
N ASN A 42 3.38 9.45 -2.69
CA ASN A 42 4.12 9.52 -1.44
C ASN A 42 5.60 9.21 -1.69
N VAL A 43 6.48 10.17 -1.34
CA VAL A 43 7.92 10.08 -1.60
C VAL A 43 8.57 8.87 -0.95
N PHE A 44 8.06 8.40 0.19
CA PHE A 44 8.57 7.22 0.90
C PHE A 44 8.37 5.90 0.13
N LYS A 45 7.52 5.90 -0.89
CA LYS A 45 7.35 4.76 -1.79
C LYS A 45 8.31 4.81 -2.98
N VAL A 46 8.97 5.96 -3.21
CA VAL A 46 9.89 6.16 -4.33
C VAL A 46 11.31 5.82 -3.88
N ARG A 47 11.91 4.86 -4.56
CA ARG A 47 13.30 4.44 -4.32
C ARG A 47 14.29 5.32 -5.08
N GLU A 48 14.03 5.54 -6.35
CA GLU A 48 14.86 6.38 -7.23
C GLU A 48 14.08 6.85 -8.46
N VAL A 49 14.58 7.94 -9.07
CA VAL A 49 14.09 8.48 -10.33
C VAL A 49 15.26 8.52 -11.30
N LEU A 50 15.07 8.01 -12.52
CA LEU A 50 16.13 7.94 -13.54
C LEU A 50 15.57 8.22 -14.92
N VAL A 51 16.47 8.50 -15.86
CA VAL A 51 16.14 8.58 -17.28
C VAL A 51 15.69 7.21 -17.75
N MET A 52 14.69 7.16 -18.62
CA MET A 52 14.13 5.92 -19.15
C MET A 52 15.24 5.05 -19.77
N PRO A 53 15.49 3.85 -19.25
CA PRO A 53 16.43 2.89 -19.85
C PRO A 53 15.78 2.15 -21.02
N ALA A 54 16.51 1.25 -21.66
CA ALA A 54 15.93 0.31 -22.61
C ALA A 54 14.93 -0.61 -21.89
N VAL A 55 13.73 -0.70 -22.43
CA VAL A 55 12.65 -1.56 -21.95
C VAL A 55 12.49 -2.73 -22.92
N THR A 56 12.49 -3.95 -22.40
CA THR A 56 12.22 -5.16 -23.17
C THR A 56 10.73 -5.50 -23.03
N GLU A 57 10.02 -5.49 -24.15
CA GLU A 57 8.61 -5.86 -24.18
C GLU A 57 8.40 -7.33 -23.82
N LEU A 58 7.31 -7.62 -23.10
CA LEU A 58 6.91 -8.98 -22.75
C LEU A 58 5.73 -9.43 -23.62
N ALA A 59 5.84 -10.61 -24.21
CA ALA A 59 4.74 -11.19 -24.97
C ALA A 59 3.54 -11.49 -24.05
N ASN A 60 2.32 -11.18 -24.54
CA ASN A 60 1.06 -11.39 -23.80
C ASN A 60 0.98 -10.69 -22.43
N SER A 61 1.71 -9.58 -22.25
CA SER A 61 1.62 -8.77 -21.04
C SER A 61 0.31 -7.98 -20.98
N HIS A 62 -0.02 -7.48 -19.77
CA HIS A 62 -1.15 -6.56 -19.57
C HIS A 62 -0.92 -5.27 -20.40
N GLU A 63 -2.00 -4.68 -20.93
CA GLU A 63 -1.93 -3.49 -21.82
C GLU A 63 -1.19 -2.28 -21.23
N HIS A 64 -1.18 -2.14 -19.89
CA HIS A 64 -0.47 -1.08 -19.19
C HIS A 64 0.95 -1.45 -18.76
N LEU A 65 1.40 -2.69 -19.01
CA LEU A 65 2.77 -3.14 -18.75
C LEU A 65 3.61 -2.96 -20.02
N MET A 66 4.53 -2.00 -20.01
CA MET A 66 5.43 -1.75 -21.14
C MET A 66 6.45 -2.87 -21.37
N GLY A 67 6.77 -3.63 -20.32
CA GLY A 67 7.77 -4.67 -20.34
C GLY A 67 8.62 -4.67 -19.09
N VAL A 68 9.89 -5.01 -19.22
CA VAL A 68 10.86 -5.04 -18.12
C VAL A 68 12.11 -4.25 -18.46
N ALA A 69 12.73 -3.65 -17.45
CA ALA A 69 14.01 -2.95 -17.58
C ALA A 69 15.05 -3.56 -16.62
N ASN A 70 16.30 -3.60 -17.03
CA ASN A 70 17.41 -3.97 -16.15
C ASN A 70 17.93 -2.71 -15.45
N ILE A 71 17.69 -2.63 -14.16
CA ILE A 71 18.13 -1.53 -13.30
C ILE A 71 19.11 -2.08 -12.29
N ARG A 72 20.38 -1.72 -12.41
CA ARG A 72 21.47 -2.19 -11.52
C ARG A 72 21.53 -3.72 -11.34
N GLY A 73 21.25 -4.46 -12.42
CA GLY A 73 21.27 -5.93 -12.42
C GLY A 73 19.95 -6.59 -11.97
N GLN A 74 18.95 -5.82 -11.60
CA GLN A 74 17.60 -6.31 -11.27
C GLN A 74 16.67 -6.12 -12.46
N ILE A 75 15.90 -7.14 -12.79
CA ILE A 75 14.85 -7.06 -13.80
C ILE A 75 13.58 -6.55 -13.14
N ILE A 76 13.15 -5.35 -13.53
CA ILE A 76 12.06 -4.61 -12.89
C ILE A 76 10.94 -4.38 -13.92
N PRO A 77 9.67 -4.71 -13.60
CA PRO A 77 8.55 -4.40 -14.49
C PRO A 77 8.33 -2.89 -14.61
N VAL A 78 8.01 -2.45 -15.82
CA VAL A 78 7.79 -1.05 -16.19
C VAL A 78 6.34 -0.83 -16.58
N ILE A 79 5.64 -0.01 -15.83
CA ILE A 79 4.22 0.28 -16.00
C ILE A 79 4.06 1.64 -16.70
N ASN A 80 3.20 1.69 -17.73
CA ASN A 80 2.80 2.91 -18.40
C ASN A 80 1.77 3.67 -17.56
N LEU A 81 2.24 4.54 -16.68
CA LEU A 81 1.36 5.24 -15.74
C LEU A 81 0.37 6.19 -16.44
N PRO A 82 0.74 6.97 -17.49
CA PRO A 82 -0.23 7.71 -18.28
C PRO A 82 -1.36 6.84 -18.82
N ALA A 83 -1.07 5.67 -19.38
CA ALA A 83 -2.10 4.77 -19.90
C ALA A 83 -3.06 4.28 -18.81
N VAL A 84 -2.56 4.00 -17.60
CA VAL A 84 -3.40 3.62 -16.44
C VAL A 84 -4.38 4.73 -16.06
N VAL A 85 -3.93 5.99 -16.09
CA VAL A 85 -4.74 7.16 -15.69
C VAL A 85 -5.57 7.71 -16.85
N GLY A 86 -5.24 7.32 -18.10
CA GLY A 86 -5.89 7.80 -19.32
C GLY A 86 -5.31 9.12 -19.84
N CYS A 87 -4.08 9.47 -19.49
CA CYS A 87 -3.39 10.66 -20.00
C CYS A 87 -2.61 10.39 -21.28
N ASP A 88 -2.42 11.44 -22.10
CA ASP A 88 -1.64 11.40 -23.35
C ASP A 88 -0.30 12.14 -23.18
N PRO A 89 0.84 11.42 -23.08
CA PRO A 89 2.17 12.01 -22.88
C PRO A 89 2.70 12.64 -24.17
N LYS A 90 2.54 13.94 -24.34
CA LYS A 90 2.98 14.68 -25.55
C LYS A 90 4.48 14.78 -25.69
N LYS A 91 5.25 14.74 -24.63
CA LYS A 91 6.71 14.79 -24.63
C LYS A 91 7.39 13.42 -24.60
N GLY A 92 6.58 12.36 -24.63
CA GLY A 92 7.03 10.99 -24.48
C GLY A 92 7.30 10.60 -23.01
N LEU A 93 7.62 9.34 -22.80
CA LEU A 93 7.90 8.75 -21.47
C LEU A 93 9.42 8.70 -21.30
N ASN A 94 9.99 9.76 -20.77
CA ASN A 94 11.44 9.93 -20.67
C ASN A 94 12.01 9.64 -19.29
N ILE A 95 11.14 9.49 -18.30
CA ILE A 95 11.53 9.31 -16.90
C ILE A 95 10.91 8.03 -16.36
N LEU A 96 11.73 7.30 -15.62
CA LEU A 96 11.34 6.10 -14.90
C LEU A 96 11.42 6.37 -13.39
N MET A 97 10.30 6.22 -12.72
CA MET A 97 10.20 6.33 -11.28
C MET A 97 10.12 4.91 -10.67
N VAL A 98 11.20 4.49 -10.01
CA VAL A 98 11.28 3.18 -9.34
C VAL A 98 10.67 3.29 -7.96
N THR A 99 9.75 2.40 -7.68
CA THR A 99 9.06 2.33 -6.38
C THR A 99 9.26 0.97 -5.73
N GLU A 100 9.25 0.97 -4.41
CA GLU A 100 9.31 -0.26 -3.60
C GLU A 100 8.12 -0.28 -2.65
N PHE A 101 7.34 -1.34 -2.74
CA PHE A 101 6.18 -1.55 -1.89
C PHE A 101 5.97 -3.04 -1.62
N GLY A 102 5.73 -3.41 -0.36
CA GLY A 102 5.41 -4.77 0.03
C GLY A 102 6.46 -5.81 -0.40
N ARG A 103 7.76 -5.45 -0.43
CA ARG A 103 8.89 -6.24 -0.93
C ARG A 103 8.92 -6.43 -2.44
N THR A 104 8.05 -5.78 -3.18
CA THR A 104 8.08 -5.78 -4.64
C THR A 104 8.68 -4.47 -5.14
N ILE A 105 9.49 -4.57 -6.18
CA ILE A 105 10.08 -3.43 -6.86
C ILE A 105 9.47 -3.35 -8.24
N GLN A 106 8.93 -2.20 -8.57
CA GLN A 106 8.34 -1.90 -9.87
C GLN A 106 8.69 -0.48 -10.27
N ALA A 107 8.52 -0.18 -11.54
CA ALA A 107 8.82 1.14 -12.07
C ALA A 107 7.64 1.71 -12.87
N PHE A 108 7.43 3.00 -12.73
CA PHE A 108 6.40 3.75 -13.45
C PHE A 108 7.04 4.69 -14.45
N ALA A 109 6.67 4.55 -15.73
CA ALA A 109 7.03 5.48 -16.78
C ALA A 109 6.17 6.74 -16.65
N VAL A 110 6.81 7.91 -16.59
CA VAL A 110 6.16 9.22 -16.49
C VAL A 110 6.72 10.20 -17.50
N GLU A 111 5.96 11.25 -17.83
CA GLU A 111 6.41 12.25 -18.80
C GLU A 111 7.47 13.18 -18.21
N ASP A 112 7.27 13.63 -16.97
CA ASP A 112 8.09 14.66 -16.35
C ASP A 112 7.95 14.63 -14.82
N VAL A 113 9.06 14.71 -14.10
CA VAL A 113 9.08 14.83 -12.63
C VAL A 113 9.40 16.26 -12.26
N ARG A 114 8.73 16.80 -11.26
CA ARG A 114 8.80 18.20 -10.84
C ARG A 114 9.58 18.38 -9.55
N GLU A 115 8.89 18.40 -8.45
CA GLU A 115 9.42 18.76 -7.13
C GLU A 115 8.83 17.86 -6.05
N ILE A 116 9.47 17.87 -4.88
CA ILE A 116 8.91 17.27 -3.67
C ILE A 116 8.29 18.38 -2.85
N VAL A 117 7.03 18.22 -2.48
CA VAL A 117 6.31 19.16 -1.62
C VAL A 117 6.00 18.50 -0.27
N ARG A 118 6.00 19.33 0.77
CA ARG A 118 5.64 18.93 2.14
C ARG A 118 4.35 19.61 2.53
N LEU A 119 3.32 18.83 2.75
CA LEU A 119 1.97 19.29 3.02
C LEU A 119 1.54 18.89 4.43
N ASP A 120 0.68 19.68 5.02
CA ASP A 120 -0.09 19.25 6.18
C ASP A 120 -1.21 18.32 5.76
N TRP A 121 -1.62 17.41 6.63
CA TRP A 121 -2.65 16.41 6.29
C TRP A 121 -4.01 17.01 5.93
N ASP A 122 -4.32 18.20 6.47
CA ASP A 122 -5.54 18.95 6.14
C ASP A 122 -5.53 19.56 4.72
N GLN A 123 -4.36 19.64 4.09
CA GLN A 123 -4.21 20.07 2.69
C GLN A 123 -4.52 18.93 1.69
N VAL A 124 -4.62 17.69 2.16
CA VAL A 124 -4.94 16.53 1.32
C VAL A 124 -6.37 16.08 1.59
N LEU A 125 -7.25 16.37 0.64
CA LEU A 125 -8.66 16.04 0.72
C LEU A 125 -8.92 14.67 0.11
N PRO A 126 -9.79 13.83 0.70
CA PRO A 126 -10.20 12.59 0.08
C PRO A 126 -10.84 12.87 -1.29
N ALA A 127 -10.60 12.00 -2.25
CA ALA A 127 -11.28 12.06 -3.54
C ALA A 127 -12.71 11.50 -3.37
N GLU A 128 -13.63 12.32 -2.87
CA GLU A 128 -15.05 11.93 -2.70
C GLU A 128 -15.69 11.67 -4.07
N GLY A 129 -16.36 10.54 -4.20
CA GLY A 129 -17.04 10.13 -5.43
C GLY A 129 -16.20 9.33 -6.40
N SER A 130 -14.94 9.03 -6.10
CA SER A 130 -14.18 8.05 -6.86
C SER A 130 -14.78 6.67 -6.65
N HIS A 131 -15.16 6.01 -7.75
CA HIS A 131 -15.76 4.69 -7.75
C HIS A 131 -14.76 3.66 -7.22
N ALA A 132 -15.27 2.58 -6.66
CA ALA A 132 -14.43 1.46 -6.21
C ALA A 132 -13.48 1.04 -7.35
N GLY A 133 -12.17 1.10 -7.09
CA GLY A 133 -11.15 0.87 -8.11
C GLY A 133 -10.45 2.13 -8.62
N ALA A 134 -10.85 3.32 -8.16
CA ALA A 134 -10.17 4.56 -8.53
C ALA A 134 -8.72 4.56 -8.06
N VAL A 135 -7.82 4.87 -8.99
CA VAL A 135 -6.38 4.96 -8.72
C VAL A 135 -5.99 6.28 -8.02
N ILE A 136 -6.96 7.17 -7.79
CA ILE A 136 -6.76 8.47 -7.12
C ILE A 136 -7.38 8.39 -5.73
N THR A 137 -6.56 8.61 -4.69
CA THR A 137 -6.98 8.58 -3.29
C THR A 137 -7.35 9.94 -2.74
N GLY A 138 -6.83 11.01 -3.32
CA GLY A 138 -7.08 12.35 -2.81
C GLY A 138 -6.64 13.46 -3.76
N ILE A 139 -6.99 14.70 -3.38
CA ILE A 139 -6.58 15.92 -4.04
C ILE A 139 -5.77 16.75 -3.04
N ALA A 140 -4.53 17.04 -3.39
CA ALA A 140 -3.63 17.86 -2.58
C ALA A 140 -3.70 19.33 -3.01
N ARG A 141 -3.83 20.25 -2.04
CA ARG A 141 -3.72 21.69 -2.22
C ARG A 141 -2.28 22.10 -1.97
N LEU A 142 -1.56 22.53 -3.01
CA LEU A 142 -0.11 22.76 -2.93
C LEU A 142 0.25 24.09 -2.26
N ASP A 143 -0.58 25.10 -2.44
CA ASP A 143 -0.32 26.47 -2.00
C ASP A 143 -1.24 26.90 -0.84
N GLY A 144 -1.72 25.91 -0.06
CA GLY A 144 -2.64 26.14 1.06
C GLY A 144 -4.10 26.33 0.67
N ALA A 145 -4.91 26.87 1.57
CA ALA A 145 -6.36 27.05 1.37
C ALA A 145 -6.72 28.34 0.65
N THR A 146 -6.00 28.69 -0.43
CA THR A 146 -6.26 29.86 -1.26
C THR A 146 -7.18 29.52 -2.44
N ALA A 147 -7.87 30.50 -3.00
CA ALA A 147 -8.78 30.26 -4.14
C ALA A 147 -8.03 29.80 -5.39
N ASP A 148 -6.81 30.28 -5.60
CA ASP A 148 -5.96 29.97 -6.77
C ASP A 148 -4.91 28.88 -6.47
N THR A 149 -5.14 28.03 -5.45
CA THR A 149 -4.19 26.97 -5.08
C THR A 149 -4.02 25.97 -6.23
N ARG A 150 -2.77 25.63 -6.51
CA ARG A 150 -2.48 24.50 -7.42
C ARG A 150 -2.95 23.20 -6.79
N LEU A 151 -3.57 22.35 -7.59
CA LEU A 151 -4.04 21.04 -7.17
C LEU A 151 -3.17 19.95 -7.75
N ALA A 152 -2.98 18.88 -6.98
CA ALA A 152 -2.36 17.65 -7.45
C ALA A 152 -3.21 16.45 -7.06
N GLN A 153 -3.36 15.51 -8.00
CA GLN A 153 -4.08 14.26 -7.78
C GLN A 153 -3.15 13.25 -7.13
N VAL A 154 -3.50 12.74 -5.95
CA VAL A 154 -2.69 11.77 -5.22
C VAL A 154 -3.03 10.37 -5.70
N LEU A 155 -2.02 9.66 -6.24
CA LEU A 155 -2.20 8.32 -6.80
C LEU A 155 -2.02 7.21 -5.76
N ASP A 156 -2.87 6.19 -5.86
CA ASP A 156 -2.74 4.93 -5.13
C ASP A 156 -1.92 3.91 -5.94
N VAL A 157 -0.64 3.84 -5.62
CA VAL A 157 0.29 2.91 -6.26
C VAL A 157 -0.13 1.45 -6.06
N GLU A 158 -0.69 1.14 -4.90
CA GLU A 158 -1.11 -0.22 -4.55
C GLU A 158 -2.30 -0.66 -5.39
N GLN A 159 -3.25 0.24 -5.58
CA GLN A 159 -4.39 -0.03 -6.44
C GLN A 159 -3.98 -0.17 -7.91
N ILE A 160 -3.03 0.66 -8.36
CA ILE A 160 -2.46 0.54 -9.71
C ILE A 160 -1.81 -0.83 -9.91
N LEU A 161 -0.98 -1.26 -8.95
CA LEU A 161 -0.31 -2.56 -9.02
C LEU A 161 -1.29 -3.72 -9.05
N LYS A 162 -2.35 -3.67 -8.24
CA LYS A 162 -3.41 -4.69 -8.28
C LYS A 162 -4.07 -4.81 -9.64
N THR A 163 -4.27 -3.69 -10.32
CA THR A 163 -4.93 -3.66 -11.62
C THR A 163 -4.03 -4.17 -12.72
N VAL A 164 -2.75 -3.74 -12.73
CA VAL A 164 -1.80 -4.05 -13.80
C VAL A 164 -1.08 -5.39 -13.60
N MET A 165 -0.82 -5.73 -12.35
CA MET A 165 -0.14 -6.98 -11.96
C MET A 165 -0.94 -7.66 -10.83
N PRO A 166 -2.13 -8.20 -11.13
CA PRO A 166 -2.90 -8.91 -10.13
C PRO A 166 -2.09 -10.12 -9.64
N VAL A 167 -1.94 -10.23 -8.32
CA VAL A 167 -1.37 -11.44 -7.72
C VAL A 167 -2.34 -12.58 -8.03
N THR A 168 -1.96 -13.47 -8.92
CA THR A 168 -2.76 -14.65 -9.25
C THR A 168 -2.74 -15.60 -8.06
N THR A 169 -3.88 -16.15 -7.71
CA THR A 169 -4.02 -17.15 -6.63
C THR A 169 -3.13 -18.38 -6.86
N GLU A 170 -2.70 -18.61 -8.10
CA GLU A 170 -1.82 -19.70 -8.50
C GLU A 170 -0.37 -19.52 -8.02
N GLU A 171 0.08 -18.26 -7.77
CA GLU A 171 1.43 -17.99 -7.26
C GLU A 171 1.58 -18.28 -5.77
N ILE A 172 0.47 -18.38 -5.03
CA ILE A 172 0.46 -18.75 -3.61
C ILE A 172 -0.11 -20.17 -3.48
N ASN A 173 0.63 -21.13 -3.99
CA ASN A 173 0.32 -22.54 -3.80
C ASN A 173 1.10 -23.15 -2.62
N ARG A 174 0.76 -24.38 -2.21
CA ARG A 174 1.45 -25.08 -1.11
C ARG A 174 2.96 -25.22 -1.29
N GLU A 175 3.44 -25.28 -2.53
CA GLU A 175 4.88 -25.42 -2.82
C GLU A 175 5.66 -24.15 -2.49
N VAL A 176 5.04 -22.97 -2.70
CA VAL A 176 5.63 -21.67 -2.38
C VAL A 176 5.58 -21.36 -0.89
N VAL A 177 4.48 -21.76 -0.22
CA VAL A 177 4.26 -21.47 1.21
C VAL A 177 5.08 -22.38 2.12
N GLY A 178 5.57 -23.51 1.61
CA GLY A 178 6.40 -24.47 2.35
C GLY A 178 5.61 -25.59 3.05
N PRO A 179 6.24 -26.31 3.97
CA PRO A 179 5.64 -27.47 4.61
C PRO A 179 4.42 -27.09 5.44
N GLU A 180 3.50 -28.03 5.59
CA GLU A 180 2.27 -27.85 6.37
C GLU A 180 2.58 -27.42 7.81
N LEU A 181 1.99 -26.31 8.25
CA LEU A 181 2.18 -25.81 9.59
C LEU A 181 1.28 -26.58 10.56
N VAL A 182 1.88 -27.42 11.38
CA VAL A 182 1.15 -28.15 12.43
C VAL A 182 1.02 -27.27 13.67
N LEU A 183 -0.16 -26.73 13.87
CA LEU A 183 -0.49 -25.95 15.06
C LEU A 183 -1.18 -26.81 16.11
N PRO A 184 -1.06 -26.50 17.42
CA PRO A 184 -1.84 -27.14 18.46
C PRO A 184 -3.34 -27.08 18.16
N ALA A 185 -4.07 -28.14 18.53
CA ALA A 185 -5.52 -28.20 18.29
C ALA A 185 -6.25 -26.99 18.91
N GLY A 186 -7.09 -26.34 18.09
CA GLY A 186 -7.83 -25.15 18.50
C GLY A 186 -7.04 -23.81 18.34
N SER A 187 -5.83 -23.84 17.77
CA SER A 187 -5.10 -22.61 17.46
C SER A 187 -5.80 -21.85 16.33
N VAL A 188 -5.86 -20.53 16.48
CA VAL A 188 -6.39 -19.61 15.48
C VAL A 188 -5.38 -18.48 15.28
N ILE A 189 -5.04 -18.18 14.02
CA ILE A 189 -4.17 -17.05 13.69
C ILE A 189 -5.03 -15.79 13.56
N LEU A 190 -4.69 -14.77 14.34
CA LEU A 190 -5.29 -13.44 14.19
C LEU A 190 -4.37 -12.57 13.33
N ALA A 191 -4.88 -12.15 12.18
CA ALA A 191 -4.16 -11.26 11.26
C ALA A 191 -4.87 -9.90 11.19
N VAL A 192 -4.08 -8.84 11.25
CA VAL A 192 -4.57 -7.45 11.32
C VAL A 192 -3.82 -6.60 10.31
N ASP A 193 -4.53 -5.96 9.40
CA ASP A 193 -3.95 -5.01 8.47
C ASP A 193 -5.03 -4.05 7.96
N ASP A 194 -4.73 -2.77 7.82
CA ASP A 194 -5.68 -1.76 7.32
C ASP A 194 -5.76 -1.77 5.79
N SER A 195 -4.71 -2.21 5.09
CA SER A 195 -4.68 -2.39 3.64
C SER A 195 -5.54 -3.59 3.22
N ALA A 196 -6.51 -3.35 2.36
CA ALA A 196 -7.32 -4.43 1.78
C ALA A 196 -6.49 -5.38 0.91
N VAL A 197 -5.38 -4.88 0.30
CA VAL A 197 -4.44 -5.70 -0.48
C VAL A 197 -3.67 -6.64 0.40
N ALA A 198 -3.05 -6.08 1.44
CA ALA A 198 -2.25 -6.86 2.37
C ALA A 198 -3.11 -7.95 3.01
N ARG A 199 -4.35 -7.63 3.42
CA ARG A 199 -5.29 -8.64 3.93
C ARG A 199 -5.55 -9.76 2.93
N SER A 200 -5.78 -9.43 1.66
CA SER A 200 -6.02 -10.46 0.63
C SER A 200 -4.80 -11.38 0.45
N VAL A 201 -3.59 -10.84 0.43
CA VAL A 201 -2.36 -11.63 0.31
C VAL A 201 -2.13 -12.51 1.54
N ILE A 202 -2.32 -11.96 2.75
CA ILE A 202 -2.23 -12.71 4.00
C ILE A 202 -3.27 -13.83 4.02
N GLU A 203 -4.50 -13.54 3.64
CA GLU A 203 -5.59 -14.51 3.60
C GLU A 203 -5.29 -15.67 2.63
N LEU A 204 -4.76 -15.38 1.45
CA LEU A 204 -4.35 -16.40 0.49
C LEU A 204 -3.25 -17.30 1.07
N GLY A 205 -2.24 -16.70 1.72
CA GLY A 205 -1.19 -17.47 2.40
C GLY A 205 -1.72 -18.36 3.51
N LEU A 206 -2.60 -17.85 4.38
CA LEU A 206 -3.20 -18.61 5.47
C LEU A 206 -4.09 -19.75 4.97
N LYS A 207 -4.86 -19.52 3.89
CA LYS A 207 -5.64 -20.56 3.19
C LYS A 207 -4.74 -21.65 2.61
N ALA A 208 -3.64 -21.26 1.96
CA ALA A 208 -2.69 -22.21 1.39
C ALA A 208 -2.00 -23.08 2.47
N MET A 209 -1.76 -22.51 3.66
CA MET A 209 -1.25 -23.24 4.83
C MET A 209 -2.29 -24.15 5.51
N GLY A 210 -3.57 -24.01 5.18
CA GLY A 210 -4.65 -24.83 5.77
C GLY A 210 -4.94 -24.53 7.24
N VAL A 211 -4.60 -23.32 7.72
CA VAL A 211 -4.78 -22.93 9.14
C VAL A 211 -6.08 -22.18 9.37
N HIS A 212 -6.63 -22.28 10.59
CA HIS A 212 -7.76 -21.44 11.00
C HIS A 212 -7.28 -20.02 11.28
N TYR A 213 -7.99 -19.02 10.75
CA TYR A 213 -7.61 -17.61 10.92
C TYR A 213 -8.81 -16.69 11.09
N ILE A 214 -8.54 -15.53 11.67
CA ILE A 214 -9.46 -14.40 11.78
C ILE A 214 -8.75 -13.18 11.18
N MET A 215 -9.43 -12.49 10.25
CA MET A 215 -8.92 -11.27 9.61
C MET A 215 -9.65 -10.06 10.17
N THR A 216 -8.91 -9.04 10.60
CA THR A 216 -9.48 -7.77 11.06
C THR A 216 -8.82 -6.59 10.35
N LYS A 217 -9.52 -5.45 10.30
CA LYS A 217 -9.04 -4.24 9.61
C LYS A 217 -8.30 -3.29 10.55
N THR A 218 -8.59 -3.37 11.84
CA THR A 218 -8.05 -2.43 12.82
C THR A 218 -7.58 -3.16 14.07
N GLY A 219 -6.60 -2.57 14.76
CA GLY A 219 -6.15 -3.09 16.05
C GLY A 219 -7.26 -3.14 17.10
N LYS A 220 -8.26 -2.25 17.01
CA LYS A 220 -9.41 -2.23 17.92
C LYS A 220 -10.33 -3.43 17.71
N GLU A 221 -10.60 -3.81 16.46
CA GLU A 221 -11.35 -5.02 16.12
C GLU A 221 -10.60 -6.27 16.59
N ALA A 222 -9.29 -6.33 16.29
CA ALA A 222 -8.42 -7.42 16.71
C ALA A 222 -8.42 -7.62 18.22
N TRP A 223 -8.31 -6.53 18.98
CA TRP A 223 -8.37 -6.58 20.44
C TRP A 223 -9.70 -7.10 20.97
N SER A 224 -10.81 -6.64 20.36
CA SER A 224 -12.15 -7.10 20.72
C SER A 224 -12.34 -8.59 20.47
N ASP A 225 -11.85 -9.11 19.34
CA ASP A 225 -11.96 -10.53 19.00
C ASP A 225 -11.04 -11.41 19.87
N CYS A 226 -9.82 -10.94 20.14
CA CYS A 226 -8.89 -11.60 21.05
C CYS A 226 -9.47 -11.69 22.47
N SER A 227 -10.02 -10.59 22.99
CA SER A 227 -10.65 -10.54 24.31
C SER A 227 -11.85 -11.48 24.42
N ARG A 228 -12.66 -11.56 23.38
CA ARG A 228 -13.81 -12.47 23.30
C ARG A 228 -13.38 -13.95 23.28
N SER A 229 -12.32 -14.27 22.52
CA SER A 229 -11.78 -15.62 22.45
C SER A 229 -11.19 -16.08 23.78
N LEU A 230 -10.44 -15.21 24.48
CA LEU A 230 -9.88 -15.50 25.80
C LEU A 230 -10.97 -15.71 26.86
N MET A 231 -12.05 -14.94 26.84
CA MET A 231 -13.18 -15.13 27.73
C MET A 231 -13.86 -16.49 27.51
N THR A 232 -13.99 -16.92 26.25
CA THR A 232 -14.62 -18.21 25.91
C THR A 232 -13.75 -19.39 26.34
N GLN A 233 -12.43 -19.26 26.28
CA GLN A 233 -11.50 -20.30 26.77
C GLN A 233 -11.47 -20.39 28.29
N SER A 234 -11.52 -19.26 28.99
CA SER A 234 -11.58 -19.25 30.49
C SER A 234 -12.85 -19.86 31.03
N LEU A 235 -13.97 -19.77 30.33
CA LEU A 235 -15.23 -20.43 30.68
C LEU A 235 -15.22 -21.95 30.41
N ARG A 236 -14.36 -22.44 29.51
CA ARG A 236 -14.21 -23.89 29.21
C ARG A 236 -13.21 -24.58 30.12
N ALA A 237 -12.31 -23.85 30.77
CA ALA A 237 -11.38 -24.38 31.78
C ALA A 237 -12.10 -24.50 33.13
N ARG A 238 -13.02 -25.43 33.25
CA ARG A 238 -13.49 -25.88 34.58
C ARG A 238 -12.32 -26.60 35.23
N PRO A 239 -11.95 -26.25 36.49
CA PRO A 239 -10.95 -27.00 37.21
C PRO A 239 -11.48 -28.44 37.43
N LEU A 240 -10.71 -29.42 36.96
CA LEU A 240 -10.86 -30.79 37.36
C LEU A 240 -10.74 -30.81 38.90
N ARG A 241 -11.85 -31.04 39.57
CA ARG A 241 -11.85 -31.39 41.04
C ARG A 241 -11.00 -32.65 41.17
N THR A 242 -9.78 -32.48 41.63
CA THR A 242 -8.99 -33.57 42.19
C THR A 242 -9.76 -34.08 43.40
N ARG A 243 -10.45 -35.20 43.24
CA ARG A 243 -10.84 -36.04 44.38
C ARG A 243 -9.55 -36.64 44.91
N LEU A 244 -9.12 -36.18 46.06
CA LEU A 244 -8.16 -36.90 46.88
C LEU A 244 -8.88 -38.21 47.38
N PRO A 245 -8.28 -39.37 47.19
CA PRO A 245 -8.75 -40.56 47.86
C PRO A 245 -8.27 -40.50 49.30
N TRP A 246 -9.21 -40.53 50.23
CA TRP A 246 -8.96 -40.81 51.62
C TRP A 246 -9.05 -42.29 51.82
N CYS A 247 -8.01 -42.85 52.51
CA CYS A 247 -7.81 -44.17 53.13
C CYS A 247 -7.60 -45.32 52.16
#